data_faa1acaf763311b5f8a17fda8d8d0f9c
#
_entry.id   faa1acaf763311b5f8a17fda8d8d0f9c
#
_cell.length_a   1.000
_cell.length_b   1.000
_cell.length_c   1.000
_cell.angle_alpha   90.00
_cell.angle_beta   90.00
_cell.angle_gamma   90.00
#
_symmetry.space_group_name_H-M   'P 1'
#
loop_
_entity.id
_entity.type
_entity.pdbx_description
1 polymer ?
#
loop_
_entity_poly.entity_id
_entity_poly.type
_entity_poly.pdbx_seq_one_letter_code
_entity_poly.pdbx_strand_id
1 'polypeptide(L)'
;MGTKVRAKIGNFEVVFGNERILPTTGLALVGRMIDKSKLVQLSDQLVIPKRPQPYIKNSDVVKTYIGLLAQGKTDYECVNEMMDDPEYYIDALGLSRSIPSEATLRQRMDAIGDRLRTPILRTNASMFISSGVKPTANTQGFVPIDVDVSPFDNSDTKKEGVSRTYAGYDGYAPNFAYIGTEGYMVNAELREGKHHCQKGTADFLWETFHYAKQMTDGNLLLRMDAGNDSAENIGVCFDNNVDFLIKRNMRNETPEWWRFGAVLMDCQNVTHPREGKTVYIGSIFRTLDVPHADGRVTKERIRVVYEITERTIDKQGQMMLIPTVDANTWHTTLELPEEEIIALYHTHAQCEQYHSELKSDMGVERLPSGKFATNALVLELAMVAYNLLRMTGQESLKYPDTPLKRPVKRRRISTVIKHLMFMAAHLTLHARKKRLALGRSNTWRWAFARLCRRFA
;
A
#
# COMPACT_ATOMS: atom_id res chain seq x y z
N MET A 1 35.45 0.58 36.92
CA MET A 1 35.15 2.01 37.11
C MET A 1 35.33 2.69 35.77
N GLY A 2 34.24 3.01 35.05
CA GLY A 2 34.32 3.69 33.75
C GLY A 2 34.73 5.14 33.96
N THR A 3 35.69 5.60 33.18
CA THR A 3 36.16 6.98 33.16
C THR A 3 34.99 7.88 32.73
N LYS A 4 34.45 8.68 33.68
CA LYS A 4 33.41 9.66 33.40
C LYS A 4 34.03 10.80 32.59
N VAL A 5 33.86 10.79 31.25
CA VAL A 5 34.17 11.98 30.43
C VAL A 5 33.07 12.98 30.68
N ARG A 6 33.39 14.17 31.18
CA ARG A 6 32.45 15.25 31.44
C ARG A 6 32.64 16.35 30.42
N ALA A 7 31.61 16.64 29.66
CA ALA A 7 31.50 17.86 28.87
C ALA A 7 30.31 18.66 29.37
N LYS A 8 30.31 20.00 29.22
CA LYS A 8 29.18 20.87 29.55
C LYS A 8 28.62 21.51 28.30
N ILE A 9 27.32 21.47 28.14
CA ILE A 9 26.59 22.17 27.09
C ILE A 9 25.47 22.99 27.79
N GLY A 10 25.71 24.26 27.97
CA GLY A 10 24.83 25.11 28.77
C GLY A 10 24.70 24.58 30.21
N ASN A 11 23.49 24.26 30.62
CA ASN A 11 23.19 23.69 31.95
C ASN A 11 23.28 22.16 32.02
N PHE A 12 23.70 21.48 30.95
CA PHE A 12 23.75 20.03 30.90
C PHE A 12 25.18 19.53 31.07
N GLU A 13 25.36 18.47 31.87
CA GLU A 13 26.56 17.67 31.89
C GLU A 13 26.40 16.45 31.00
N VAL A 14 27.34 16.24 30.07
CA VAL A 14 27.41 15.03 29.26
C VAL A 14 28.23 13.99 30.03
N VAL A 15 27.59 12.87 30.33
CA VAL A 15 28.22 11.74 31.07
C VAL A 15 27.99 10.46 30.26
N PHE A 16 28.94 9.51 30.35
CA PHE A 16 28.77 8.15 29.83
C PHE A 16 28.20 7.27 30.94
N GLY A 17 27.01 6.69 30.69
CA GLY A 17 26.39 5.70 31.57
C GLY A 17 26.59 4.26 31.06
N ASN A 18 26.12 3.29 31.85
CA ASN A 18 26.12 1.87 31.48
C ASN A 18 24.72 1.41 31.04
N GLU A 19 23.79 2.34 30.84
CA GLU A 19 22.41 2.05 30.44
C GLU A 19 22.37 1.66 28.98
N ARG A 20 21.63 0.59 28.66
CA ARG A 20 21.31 0.18 27.30
C ARG A 20 20.02 0.87 26.88
N ILE A 21 20.12 1.94 26.11
CA ILE A 21 18.99 2.72 25.59
C ILE A 21 18.79 2.32 24.13
N LEU A 22 17.62 1.75 23.84
CA LEU A 22 17.23 1.30 22.52
C LEU A 22 16.35 2.37 21.88
N PRO A 23 16.67 2.87 20.68
CA PRO A 23 15.85 3.89 20.01
C PRO A 23 14.62 3.31 19.30
N THR A 24 14.59 2.01 18.96
CA THR A 24 13.67 1.39 17.99
C THR A 24 12.92 0.18 18.57
N THR A 25 12.40 0.30 19.79
CA THR A 25 11.73 -0.83 20.46
C THR A 25 10.49 -1.34 19.74
N GLY A 26 9.90 -0.55 18.83
CA GLY A 26 8.78 -0.97 17.99
C GLY A 26 9.08 -2.14 17.06
N LEU A 27 10.36 -2.38 16.74
CA LEU A 27 10.74 -3.53 15.91
C LEU A 27 10.44 -4.88 16.57
N ALA A 28 10.41 -4.96 17.90
CA ALA A 28 9.98 -6.17 18.60
C ALA A 28 8.50 -6.51 18.31
N LEU A 29 7.65 -5.49 18.09
CA LEU A 29 6.27 -5.69 17.66
C LEU A 29 6.21 -6.21 16.23
N VAL A 30 7.00 -5.62 15.32
CA VAL A 30 7.12 -6.05 13.92
C VAL A 30 7.58 -7.50 13.83
N GLY A 31 8.65 -7.88 14.51
CA GLY A 31 9.16 -9.25 14.53
C GLY A 31 8.12 -10.24 15.05
N ARG A 32 7.40 -9.88 16.12
CA ARG A 32 6.35 -10.74 16.67
C ARG A 32 5.19 -10.97 15.70
N MET A 33 4.76 -9.96 14.96
CA MET A 33 3.72 -10.10 13.95
C MET A 33 4.18 -10.97 12.78
N ILE A 34 5.44 -10.82 12.36
CA ILE A 34 6.03 -11.65 11.30
C ILE A 34 6.14 -13.12 11.76
N ASP A 35 6.54 -13.40 12.99
CA ASP A 35 6.71 -14.76 13.50
C ASP A 35 5.39 -15.55 13.53
N LYS A 36 4.26 -14.87 13.66
CA LYS A 36 2.92 -15.48 13.53
C LYS A 36 2.50 -15.75 12.10
N SER A 37 3.21 -15.20 11.11
CA SER A 37 2.94 -15.43 9.69
C SER A 37 3.69 -16.66 9.17
N LYS A 38 3.46 -16.99 7.90
CA LYS A 38 4.17 -18.08 7.21
C LYS A 38 5.54 -17.69 6.64
N LEU A 39 6.04 -16.47 6.91
CA LEU A 39 7.24 -15.92 6.28
C LEU A 39 8.45 -16.85 6.42
N VAL A 40 8.74 -17.29 7.63
CA VAL A 40 9.92 -18.14 7.92
C VAL A 40 9.85 -19.43 7.11
N GLN A 41 8.72 -20.15 7.21
CA GLN A 41 8.52 -21.40 6.49
C GLN A 41 8.66 -21.22 4.97
N LEU A 42 7.96 -20.23 4.40
CA LEU A 42 7.92 -20.04 2.96
C LEU A 42 9.25 -19.52 2.40
N SER A 43 9.95 -18.65 3.13
CA SER A 43 11.24 -18.10 2.68
C SER A 43 12.37 -19.14 2.75
N ASP A 44 12.40 -19.98 3.81
CA ASP A 44 13.46 -20.95 4.00
C ASP A 44 13.29 -22.22 3.16
N GLN A 45 12.13 -22.45 2.56
CA GLN A 45 11.91 -23.48 1.54
C GLN A 45 12.61 -23.15 0.21
N LEU A 46 12.92 -21.86 -0.04
CA LEU A 46 13.62 -21.48 -1.27
C LEU A 46 15.08 -21.91 -1.22
N VAL A 47 15.45 -22.83 -2.14
CA VAL A 47 16.82 -23.25 -2.33
C VAL A 47 17.54 -22.32 -3.30
N ILE A 48 18.62 -21.68 -2.85
CA ILE A 48 19.47 -20.86 -3.71
C ILE A 48 20.52 -21.78 -4.38
N PRO A 49 20.63 -21.77 -5.70
CA PRO A 49 21.66 -22.53 -6.41
C PRO A 49 23.06 -22.24 -5.86
N LYS A 50 23.89 -23.27 -5.70
CA LYS A 50 25.25 -23.20 -5.14
C LYS A 50 25.33 -22.79 -3.64
N ARG A 51 24.20 -22.58 -2.96
CA ARG A 51 24.14 -22.27 -1.51
C ARG A 51 22.93 -22.96 -0.86
N PRO A 52 22.88 -24.32 -0.84
CA PRO A 52 21.69 -25.05 -0.38
C PRO A 52 21.43 -24.87 1.12
N GLN A 53 22.47 -24.65 1.94
CA GLN A 53 22.34 -24.41 3.39
C GLN A 53 23.16 -23.18 3.79
N PRO A 54 22.65 -21.98 3.58
CA PRO A 54 23.36 -20.76 3.95
C PRO A 54 23.42 -20.60 5.49
N TYR A 55 24.52 -20.09 6.00
CA TYR A 55 24.68 -19.79 7.44
C TYR A 55 23.59 -18.81 7.93
N ILE A 56 23.35 -17.73 7.19
CA ILE A 56 22.24 -16.80 7.40
C ILE A 56 21.07 -17.28 6.52
N LYS A 57 19.94 -17.59 7.14
CA LYS A 57 18.75 -18.09 6.44
C LYS A 57 18.11 -17.03 5.55
N ASN A 58 17.30 -17.45 4.57
CA ASN A 58 16.53 -16.52 3.74
C ASN A 58 15.57 -15.70 4.59
N SER A 59 14.92 -16.34 5.56
CA SER A 59 14.01 -15.67 6.50
C SER A 59 14.71 -14.58 7.31
N ASP A 60 15.96 -14.78 7.73
CA ASP A 60 16.71 -13.75 8.47
C ASP A 60 17.01 -12.53 7.58
N VAL A 61 17.39 -12.76 6.31
CA VAL A 61 17.61 -11.69 5.33
C VAL A 61 16.32 -10.88 5.12
N VAL A 62 15.21 -11.57 4.89
CA VAL A 62 13.90 -10.94 4.65
C VAL A 62 13.39 -10.17 5.88
N LYS A 63 13.47 -10.78 7.08
CA LYS A 63 13.10 -10.13 8.35
C LYS A 63 13.91 -8.88 8.63
N THR A 64 15.22 -8.95 8.40
CA THR A 64 16.11 -7.79 8.59
C THR A 64 15.68 -6.65 7.67
N TYR A 65 15.42 -6.94 6.39
CA TYR A 65 15.04 -5.91 5.44
C TYR A 65 13.64 -5.34 5.71
N ILE A 66 12.67 -6.17 6.11
CA ILE A 66 11.36 -5.69 6.58
C ILE A 66 11.53 -4.78 7.81
N GLY A 67 12.46 -5.11 8.72
CA GLY A 67 12.80 -4.28 9.86
C GLY A 67 13.36 -2.91 9.49
N LEU A 68 14.17 -2.82 8.42
CA LEU A 68 14.62 -1.53 7.86
C LEU A 68 13.45 -0.74 7.27
N LEU A 69 12.64 -1.38 6.42
CA LEU A 69 11.46 -0.76 5.80
C LEU A 69 10.45 -0.24 6.84
N ALA A 70 10.28 -0.95 7.95
CA ALA A 70 9.42 -0.52 9.05
C ALA A 70 9.96 0.72 9.79
N GLN A 71 11.21 1.10 9.56
CA GLN A 71 11.82 2.34 10.03
C GLN A 71 11.84 3.45 8.96
N GLY A 72 11.31 3.19 7.77
CA GLY A 72 11.42 4.12 6.63
C GLY A 72 12.82 4.17 6.00
N LYS A 73 13.56 3.07 6.09
CA LYS A 73 14.93 2.94 5.56
C LYS A 73 14.95 1.92 4.43
N THR A 74 15.49 2.29 3.29
CA THR A 74 15.56 1.44 2.10
C THR A 74 16.98 1.01 1.75
N ASP A 75 18.00 1.81 2.10
CA ASP A 75 19.38 1.52 1.77
C ASP A 75 19.94 0.37 2.61
N TYR A 76 20.69 -0.52 1.97
CA TYR A 76 21.28 -1.69 2.64
C TYR A 76 22.26 -1.33 3.75
N GLU A 77 22.98 -0.19 3.60
CA GLU A 77 23.94 0.30 4.61
C GLU A 77 23.28 0.63 5.95
N CYS A 78 21.97 0.94 5.95
CA CYS A 78 21.22 1.21 7.18
C CYS A 78 21.18 0.02 8.14
N VAL A 79 21.51 -1.19 7.68
CA VAL A 79 21.64 -2.37 8.55
C VAL A 79 22.79 -2.21 9.56
N ASN A 80 23.80 -1.38 9.26
CA ASN A 80 24.92 -1.14 10.16
C ASN A 80 24.48 -0.52 11.50
N GLU A 81 23.40 0.25 11.51
CA GLU A 81 22.85 0.79 12.77
C GLU A 81 22.32 -0.31 13.73
N MET A 82 21.95 -1.47 13.19
CA MET A 82 21.53 -2.61 14.03
C MET A 82 22.73 -3.27 14.74
N MET A 83 23.96 -2.97 14.30
CA MET A 83 25.18 -3.48 14.93
C MET A 83 25.54 -2.74 16.22
N ASP A 84 24.88 -1.64 16.55
CA ASP A 84 25.06 -0.93 17.83
C ASP A 84 24.55 -1.77 19.02
N ASP A 85 23.50 -2.57 18.82
CA ASP A 85 22.98 -3.53 19.81
C ASP A 85 22.46 -4.81 19.14
N PRO A 86 23.35 -5.66 18.57
CA PRO A 86 22.93 -6.80 17.75
C PRO A 86 22.08 -7.82 18.51
N GLU A 87 22.34 -8.02 19.82
CA GLU A 87 21.54 -8.92 20.65
C GLU A 87 20.05 -8.49 20.69
N TYR A 88 19.81 -7.18 20.81
CA TYR A 88 18.44 -6.66 20.78
C TYR A 88 17.76 -6.92 19.43
N TYR A 89 18.42 -6.56 18.31
CA TYR A 89 17.80 -6.68 16.99
C TYR A 89 17.57 -8.14 16.56
N ILE A 90 18.46 -9.06 16.96
CA ILE A 90 18.28 -10.50 16.75
C ILE A 90 16.99 -10.97 17.45
N ASP A 91 16.80 -10.61 18.70
CA ASP A 91 15.61 -10.98 19.47
C ASP A 91 14.36 -10.26 18.95
N ALA A 92 14.46 -8.96 18.70
CA ALA A 92 13.34 -8.13 18.28
C ALA A 92 12.75 -8.58 16.93
N LEU A 93 13.60 -8.96 15.99
CA LEU A 93 13.19 -9.46 14.68
C LEU A 93 13.03 -10.98 14.62
N GLY A 94 13.37 -11.70 15.70
CA GLY A 94 13.31 -13.16 15.73
C GLY A 94 14.27 -13.81 14.74
N LEU A 95 15.51 -13.29 14.62
CA LEU A 95 16.52 -13.84 13.72
C LEU A 95 17.10 -15.13 14.31
N SER A 96 17.42 -16.09 13.45
CA SER A 96 17.88 -17.41 13.91
C SER A 96 19.32 -17.41 14.42
N ARG A 97 20.17 -16.48 13.96
CA ARG A 97 21.60 -16.43 14.33
C ARG A 97 22.17 -15.03 14.45
N SER A 98 22.29 -14.31 13.35
CA SER A 98 22.97 -13.02 13.29
C SER A 98 22.32 -12.08 12.29
N ILE A 99 22.56 -10.80 12.48
CA ILE A 99 22.17 -9.77 11.51
C ILE A 99 23.07 -9.92 10.27
N PRO A 100 22.52 -9.98 9.05
CA PRO A 100 23.32 -9.97 7.84
C PRO A 100 24.08 -8.63 7.71
N SER A 101 25.35 -8.67 7.31
CA SER A 101 26.07 -7.45 6.92
C SER A 101 25.46 -6.82 5.68
N GLU A 102 25.74 -5.54 5.42
CA GLU A 102 25.29 -4.83 4.20
C GLU A 102 25.59 -5.63 2.93
N ALA A 103 26.83 -6.10 2.78
CA ALA A 103 27.25 -6.89 1.61
C ALA A 103 26.48 -8.22 1.52
N THR A 104 26.26 -8.89 2.64
CA THR A 104 25.47 -10.13 2.69
C THR A 104 24.02 -9.85 2.33
N LEU A 105 23.43 -8.79 2.88
CA LEU A 105 22.04 -8.40 2.60
C LEU A 105 21.85 -8.16 1.11
N ARG A 106 22.70 -7.33 0.47
CA ARG A 106 22.69 -7.04 -0.95
C ARG A 106 22.81 -8.30 -1.81
N GLN A 107 23.87 -9.10 -1.56
CA GLN A 107 24.12 -10.32 -2.33
C GLN A 107 22.99 -11.36 -2.22
N ARG A 108 22.40 -11.47 -1.02
CA ARG A 108 21.33 -12.42 -0.79
C ARG A 108 20.02 -11.94 -1.40
N MET A 109 19.68 -10.66 -1.31
CA MET A 109 18.51 -10.07 -1.99
C MET A 109 18.64 -10.26 -3.50
N ASP A 110 19.82 -10.05 -4.08
CA ASP A 110 20.09 -10.28 -5.50
C ASP A 110 19.95 -11.76 -5.91
N ALA A 111 20.31 -12.68 -5.03
CA ALA A 111 20.22 -14.12 -5.32
C ALA A 111 18.78 -14.66 -5.16
N ILE A 112 17.99 -14.04 -4.33
CA ILE A 112 16.57 -14.36 -4.10
C ILE A 112 15.72 -13.76 -5.23
N GLY A 113 15.90 -12.46 -5.52
CA GLY A 113 15.19 -11.74 -6.58
C GLY A 113 13.67 -11.97 -6.54
N ASP A 114 13.08 -12.22 -7.68
CA ASP A 114 11.64 -12.43 -7.88
C ASP A 114 11.10 -13.79 -7.40
N ARG A 115 12.00 -14.70 -6.98
CA ARG A 115 11.62 -16.07 -6.58
C ARG A 115 10.76 -16.13 -5.32
N LEU A 116 10.72 -15.07 -4.54
CA LEU A 116 9.90 -14.99 -3.33
C LEU A 116 8.53 -14.33 -3.54
N ARG A 117 8.16 -13.87 -4.75
CA ARG A 117 6.88 -13.21 -4.98
C ARG A 117 5.69 -13.98 -4.38
N THR A 118 5.44 -15.19 -4.85
CA THR A 118 4.34 -16.02 -4.33
C THR A 118 4.47 -16.30 -2.82
N PRO A 119 5.64 -16.69 -2.25
CA PRO A 119 5.85 -16.76 -0.81
C PRO A 119 5.48 -15.48 -0.05
N ILE A 120 5.83 -14.30 -0.56
CA ILE A 120 5.55 -13.02 0.12
C ILE A 120 4.05 -12.69 0.06
N LEU A 121 3.38 -12.88 -1.06
CA LEU A 121 1.93 -12.67 -1.17
C LEU A 121 1.15 -13.62 -0.23
N ARG A 122 1.55 -14.90 -0.16
CA ARG A 122 1.00 -15.85 0.82
C ARG A 122 1.27 -15.43 2.27
N THR A 123 2.47 -14.92 2.54
CA THR A 123 2.82 -14.37 3.85
C THR A 123 1.93 -13.19 4.20
N ASN A 124 1.75 -12.25 3.26
CA ASN A 124 0.91 -11.08 3.44
C ASN A 124 -0.53 -11.49 3.80
N ALA A 125 -1.16 -12.36 3.04
CA ALA A 125 -2.52 -12.86 3.36
C ALA A 125 -2.56 -13.59 4.71
N SER A 126 -1.59 -14.48 5.00
CA SER A 126 -1.53 -15.23 6.26
C SER A 126 -1.35 -14.32 7.49
N MET A 127 -0.69 -13.17 7.32
CA MET A 127 -0.50 -12.19 8.38
C MET A 127 -1.83 -11.54 8.81
N PHE A 128 -2.75 -11.27 7.88
CA PHE A 128 -4.10 -10.81 8.20
C PHE A 128 -4.87 -11.84 9.02
N ILE A 129 -4.83 -13.11 8.57
CA ILE A 129 -5.49 -14.23 9.27
C ILE A 129 -4.92 -14.38 10.70
N SER A 130 -3.59 -14.47 10.83
CA SER A 130 -2.94 -14.69 12.12
C SER A 130 -3.07 -13.52 13.10
N SER A 131 -3.18 -12.30 12.59
CA SER A 131 -3.40 -11.09 13.39
C SER A 131 -4.87 -10.84 13.71
N GLY A 132 -5.81 -11.59 13.12
CA GLY A 132 -7.25 -11.37 13.27
C GLY A 132 -7.67 -9.98 12.79
N VAL A 133 -7.00 -9.45 11.76
CA VAL A 133 -7.32 -8.17 11.12
C VAL A 133 -8.06 -8.47 9.81
N LYS A 134 -9.22 -7.85 9.63
CA LYS A 134 -9.98 -7.94 8.38
C LYS A 134 -10.11 -6.55 7.76
N PRO A 135 -9.94 -6.41 6.43
CA PRO A 135 -10.28 -5.18 5.72
C PRO A 135 -11.75 -4.81 5.93
N THR A 136 -12.02 -3.52 6.17
CA THR A 136 -13.37 -3.05 6.49
C THR A 136 -14.12 -2.65 5.23
N ALA A 137 -15.40 -3.02 5.17
CA ALA A 137 -16.31 -2.57 4.13
C ALA A 137 -16.62 -1.06 4.24
N ASN A 138 -17.02 -0.46 3.13
CA ASN A 138 -17.57 0.88 3.09
C ASN A 138 -19.02 0.91 3.62
N THR A 139 -19.66 2.08 3.59
CA THR A 139 -21.02 2.28 4.10
C THR A 139 -22.09 1.54 3.28
N GLN A 140 -21.78 1.16 2.04
CA GLN A 140 -22.65 0.39 1.15
C GLN A 140 -22.43 -1.12 1.28
N GLY A 141 -21.56 -1.58 2.18
CA GLY A 141 -21.32 -2.99 2.46
C GLY A 141 -20.28 -3.66 1.56
N PHE A 142 -19.61 -2.93 0.70
CA PHE A 142 -18.53 -3.46 -0.17
C PHE A 142 -17.15 -3.25 0.46
N VAL A 143 -16.28 -4.25 0.35
CA VAL A 143 -14.84 -4.10 0.64
C VAL A 143 -14.15 -3.60 -0.64
N PRO A 144 -13.73 -2.32 -0.70
CA PRO A 144 -13.13 -1.79 -1.90
C PRO A 144 -11.76 -2.42 -2.16
N ILE A 145 -11.47 -2.68 -3.44
CA ILE A 145 -10.14 -2.97 -3.97
C ILE A 145 -9.81 -1.86 -4.95
N ASP A 146 -8.86 -1.02 -4.58
CA ASP A 146 -8.42 0.09 -5.41
C ASP A 146 -7.13 -0.30 -6.12
N VAL A 147 -7.16 -0.33 -7.46
CA VAL A 147 -6.00 -0.63 -8.30
C VAL A 147 -5.57 0.61 -9.05
N ASP A 148 -4.29 0.98 -8.89
CA ASP A 148 -3.73 2.17 -9.51
C ASP A 148 -2.22 2.04 -9.73
N VAL A 149 -1.73 2.70 -10.78
CA VAL A 149 -0.30 2.79 -11.13
C VAL A 149 0.25 4.10 -10.59
N SER A 150 1.32 4.02 -9.79
CA SER A 150 1.97 5.22 -9.25
C SER A 150 3.45 5.26 -9.63
N PRO A 151 3.86 6.04 -10.64
CA PRO A 151 5.24 6.08 -11.10
C PRO A 151 6.22 6.48 -10.01
N PHE A 152 7.39 5.83 -9.98
CA PHE A 152 8.51 6.12 -9.10
C PHE A 152 9.60 6.85 -9.88
N ASP A 153 9.96 8.05 -9.45
CA ASP A 153 11.03 8.83 -10.08
C ASP A 153 12.41 8.24 -9.77
N ASN A 154 13.08 7.79 -10.82
CA ASN A 154 14.45 7.29 -10.80
C ASN A 154 15.27 7.88 -11.94
N SER A 155 14.99 9.13 -12.35
CA SER A 155 15.54 9.81 -13.53
C SER A 155 17.07 9.84 -13.56
N ASP A 156 17.74 9.97 -12.42
CA ASP A 156 19.19 10.10 -12.34
C ASP A 156 19.92 8.77 -12.18
N THR A 157 19.26 7.65 -12.58
CA THR A 157 19.81 6.31 -12.36
C THR A 157 19.86 5.49 -13.64
N LYS A 158 20.82 4.52 -13.69
CA LYS A 158 20.95 3.54 -14.77
C LYS A 158 20.48 2.14 -14.32
N LYS A 159 19.45 2.06 -13.49
CA LYS A 159 18.92 0.78 -13.01
C LYS A 159 18.17 0.03 -14.11
N GLU A 160 18.19 -1.27 -14.08
CA GLU A 160 17.41 -2.12 -14.99
C GLU A 160 15.92 -1.79 -14.92
N GLY A 161 15.23 -1.66 -16.07
CA GLY A 161 13.81 -1.37 -16.18
C GLY A 161 13.43 0.11 -16.01
N VAL A 162 14.36 0.98 -15.66
CA VAL A 162 14.12 2.43 -15.67
C VAL A 162 13.94 2.90 -17.11
N SER A 163 12.82 3.55 -17.37
CA SER A 163 12.46 4.07 -18.69
C SER A 163 11.39 5.16 -18.55
N ARG A 164 11.04 5.85 -19.66
CA ARG A 164 10.08 6.95 -19.66
C ARG A 164 8.72 6.50 -19.16
N THR A 165 8.21 7.14 -18.11
CA THR A 165 6.89 6.92 -17.54
C THR A 165 5.85 7.84 -18.19
N TYR A 166 4.56 7.55 -18.01
CA TYR A 166 3.48 8.43 -18.47
C TYR A 166 3.48 9.80 -17.76
N ALA A 167 4.09 9.88 -16.57
CA ALA A 167 4.22 11.13 -15.82
C ALA A 167 5.30 12.06 -16.38
N GLY A 168 6.04 11.63 -17.41
CA GLY A 168 6.99 12.49 -18.13
C GLY A 168 8.41 12.51 -17.56
N TYR A 169 8.77 11.59 -16.68
CA TYR A 169 10.12 11.37 -16.17
C TYR A 169 10.55 9.89 -16.29
N ASP A 170 11.81 9.60 -16.13
CA ASP A 170 12.34 8.24 -16.21
C ASP A 170 12.25 7.54 -14.84
N GLY A 171 11.76 6.32 -14.85
CA GLY A 171 11.55 5.60 -13.60
C GLY A 171 10.88 4.25 -13.78
N TYR A 172 10.18 3.82 -12.75
CA TYR A 172 9.33 2.63 -12.77
C TYR A 172 7.85 3.03 -12.76
N ALA A 173 6.97 2.14 -13.19
CA ALA A 173 5.53 2.31 -13.17
C ALA A 173 4.86 1.16 -12.38
N PRO A 174 5.13 1.00 -11.06
CA PRO A 174 4.56 -0.08 -10.28
C PRO A 174 3.05 0.02 -10.21
N ASN A 175 2.40 -1.16 -10.23
CA ASN A 175 0.97 -1.32 -10.02
C ASN A 175 0.70 -1.74 -8.57
N PHE A 176 -0.32 -1.16 -7.96
CA PHE A 176 -0.70 -1.41 -6.57
C PHE A 176 -2.16 -1.80 -6.48
N ALA A 177 -2.49 -2.71 -5.56
CA ALA A 177 -3.85 -3.02 -5.17
C ALA A 177 -4.01 -2.82 -3.66
N TYR A 178 -4.87 -1.87 -3.28
CA TYR A 178 -5.24 -1.61 -1.89
C TYR A 178 -6.60 -2.20 -1.58
N ILE A 179 -6.79 -2.69 -0.36
CA ILE A 179 -8.04 -3.33 0.08
C ILE A 179 -8.56 -2.72 1.38
N GLY A 180 -9.88 -2.58 1.45
CA GLY A 180 -10.58 -2.05 2.62
C GLY A 180 -10.50 -0.53 2.74
N THR A 181 -11.33 0.04 3.60
CA THR A 181 -11.35 1.50 3.84
C THR A 181 -10.10 2.00 4.56
N GLU A 182 -9.29 1.12 5.12
CA GLU A 182 -8.00 1.41 5.75
C GLU A 182 -6.87 1.54 4.71
N GLY A 183 -7.06 1.02 3.50
CA GLY A 183 -6.04 0.98 2.47
C GLY A 183 -4.88 0.05 2.82
N TYR A 184 -5.19 -1.18 3.24
CA TYR A 184 -4.19 -2.24 3.30
C TYR A 184 -3.75 -2.62 1.89
N MET A 185 -2.52 -3.06 1.72
CA MET A 185 -2.03 -3.47 0.41
C MET A 185 -2.18 -4.98 0.24
N VAL A 186 -2.94 -5.41 -0.79
CA VAL A 186 -3.13 -6.84 -1.09
C VAL A 186 -2.13 -7.34 -2.11
N ASN A 187 -1.74 -6.50 -3.07
CA ASN A 187 -0.78 -6.84 -4.11
C ASN A 187 0.03 -5.61 -4.53
N ALA A 188 1.26 -5.83 -4.97
CA ALA A 188 2.14 -4.83 -5.58
C ALA A 188 3.01 -5.50 -6.64
N GLU A 189 3.20 -4.86 -7.77
CA GLU A 189 4.01 -5.36 -8.88
C GLU A 189 4.90 -4.24 -9.44
N LEU A 190 6.22 -4.45 -9.42
CA LEU A 190 7.14 -3.53 -10.08
C LEU A 190 7.04 -3.71 -11.60
N ARG A 191 6.92 -2.60 -12.31
CA ARG A 191 6.87 -2.57 -13.79
C ARG A 191 7.87 -1.56 -14.32
N GLU A 192 8.40 -1.82 -15.53
CA GLU A 192 9.24 -0.86 -16.23
C GLU A 192 8.48 0.44 -16.49
N GLY A 193 9.16 1.59 -16.52
CA GLY A 193 8.53 2.89 -16.70
C GLY A 193 7.67 3.04 -17.96
N LYS A 194 8.11 2.44 -19.07
CA LYS A 194 7.38 2.43 -20.35
C LYS A 194 6.19 1.46 -20.41
N HIS A 195 5.96 0.68 -19.35
CA HIS A 195 4.94 -0.34 -19.33
C HIS A 195 3.55 0.32 -19.31
N HIS A 196 2.72 -0.01 -20.30
CA HIS A 196 1.34 0.49 -20.35
C HIS A 196 0.51 -0.09 -19.21
N CYS A 197 -0.33 0.71 -18.57
CA CYS A 197 -1.09 0.31 -17.38
C CYS A 197 -1.96 -0.95 -17.58
N GLN A 198 -2.53 -1.17 -18.77
CA GLN A 198 -3.35 -2.35 -19.07
C GLN A 198 -2.55 -3.65 -19.27
N LYS A 199 -1.29 -3.56 -19.68
CA LYS A 199 -0.49 -4.75 -19.98
C LYS A 199 -0.24 -5.58 -18.73
N GLY A 200 -0.69 -6.85 -18.71
CA GLY A 200 -0.53 -7.75 -17.56
C GLY A 200 -1.44 -7.41 -16.37
N THR A 201 -2.38 -6.47 -16.52
CA THR A 201 -3.27 -6.10 -15.41
C THR A 201 -4.32 -7.17 -15.15
N ALA A 202 -4.76 -7.91 -16.15
CA ALA A 202 -5.67 -9.05 -15.96
C ALA A 202 -5.05 -10.11 -15.03
N ASP A 203 -3.79 -10.52 -15.27
CA ASP A 203 -3.07 -11.47 -14.41
C ASP A 203 -2.88 -10.91 -12.99
N PHE A 204 -2.52 -9.62 -12.90
CA PHE A 204 -2.41 -8.93 -11.61
C PHE A 204 -3.73 -8.93 -10.83
N LEU A 205 -4.87 -8.74 -11.49
CA LEU A 205 -6.20 -8.78 -10.86
C LEU A 205 -6.55 -10.19 -10.41
N TRP A 206 -6.26 -11.23 -11.20
CA TRP A 206 -6.44 -12.62 -10.80
C TRP A 206 -5.71 -12.93 -9.49
N GLU A 207 -4.43 -12.57 -9.43
CA GLU A 207 -3.62 -12.75 -8.23
C GLU A 207 -4.15 -11.91 -7.06
N THR A 208 -4.55 -10.67 -7.31
CA THR A 208 -5.15 -9.77 -6.31
C THR A 208 -6.42 -10.36 -5.70
N PHE A 209 -7.36 -10.82 -6.52
CA PHE A 209 -8.61 -11.40 -6.02
C PHE A 209 -8.39 -12.72 -5.27
N HIS A 210 -7.44 -13.55 -5.75
CA HIS A 210 -7.06 -14.78 -5.05
C HIS A 210 -6.62 -14.51 -3.60
N TYR A 211 -5.80 -13.49 -3.36
CA TYR A 211 -5.35 -13.15 -2.01
C TYR A 211 -6.36 -12.31 -1.23
N ALA A 212 -7.10 -11.42 -1.88
CA ALA A 212 -8.15 -10.63 -1.23
C ALA A 212 -9.22 -11.52 -0.58
N LYS A 213 -9.66 -12.58 -1.27
CA LYS A 213 -10.63 -13.57 -0.75
C LYS A 213 -10.11 -14.37 0.45
N GLN A 214 -8.80 -14.41 0.67
CA GLN A 214 -8.22 -15.00 1.90
C GLN A 214 -8.20 -14.01 3.07
N MET A 215 -8.26 -12.70 2.80
CA MET A 215 -8.20 -11.64 3.81
C MET A 215 -9.58 -11.24 4.32
N THR A 216 -10.64 -11.47 3.54
CA THR A 216 -12.02 -11.09 3.88
C THR A 216 -13.04 -11.99 3.20
N ASP A 217 -14.19 -12.18 3.87
CA ASP A 217 -15.38 -12.85 3.33
C ASP A 217 -16.41 -11.84 2.79
N GLY A 218 -16.10 -10.54 2.83
CA GLY A 218 -16.99 -9.46 2.38
C GLY A 218 -17.08 -9.35 0.85
N ASN A 219 -18.15 -8.72 0.36
CA ASN A 219 -18.35 -8.47 -1.06
C ASN A 219 -17.27 -7.50 -1.58
N LEU A 220 -16.46 -7.97 -2.53
CA LEU A 220 -15.37 -7.19 -3.11
C LEU A 220 -15.89 -6.24 -4.19
N LEU A 221 -15.38 -5.01 -4.20
CA LEU A 221 -15.65 -4.00 -5.23
C LEU A 221 -14.33 -3.49 -5.81
N LEU A 222 -14.01 -3.88 -7.04
CA LEU A 222 -12.87 -3.33 -7.77
C LEU A 222 -13.15 -1.89 -8.23
N ARG A 223 -12.20 -0.97 -7.98
CA ARG A 223 -12.24 0.38 -8.53
C ARG A 223 -10.96 0.68 -9.28
N MET A 224 -11.08 1.22 -10.49
CA MET A 224 -9.93 1.56 -11.34
C MET A 224 -10.18 2.84 -12.13
N ASP A 225 -9.09 3.48 -12.53
CA ASP A 225 -9.11 4.65 -13.41
C ASP A 225 -9.36 4.29 -14.89
N ALA A 226 -9.48 5.32 -15.75
CA ALA A 226 -9.73 5.15 -17.17
C ALA A 226 -8.55 4.51 -17.94
N GLY A 227 -7.35 4.53 -17.39
CA GLY A 227 -6.20 3.86 -17.96
C GLY A 227 -6.37 2.34 -17.99
N ASN A 228 -7.16 1.79 -17.08
CA ASN A 228 -7.42 0.36 -16.93
C ASN A 228 -8.76 -0.11 -17.52
N ASP A 229 -9.47 0.76 -18.26
CA ASP A 229 -10.73 0.40 -18.93
C ASP A 229 -10.49 -0.57 -20.10
N SER A 230 -10.68 -1.87 -19.83
CA SER A 230 -10.59 -2.93 -20.83
C SER A 230 -11.63 -4.03 -20.57
N ALA A 231 -12.10 -4.65 -21.64
CA ALA A 231 -13.03 -5.79 -21.57
C ALA A 231 -12.37 -7.00 -20.86
N GLU A 232 -11.06 -7.16 -20.99
CA GLU A 232 -10.27 -8.21 -20.33
C GLU A 232 -10.33 -8.07 -18.80
N ASN A 233 -10.11 -6.85 -18.26
CA ASN A 233 -10.20 -6.60 -16.83
C ASN A 233 -11.62 -6.81 -16.29
N ILE A 234 -12.65 -6.46 -17.08
CA ILE A 234 -14.05 -6.72 -16.77
C ILE A 234 -14.32 -8.24 -16.73
N GLY A 235 -13.76 -9.00 -17.66
CA GLY A 235 -13.87 -10.46 -17.69
C GLY A 235 -13.31 -11.11 -16.43
N VAL A 236 -12.15 -10.66 -15.98
CA VAL A 236 -11.56 -11.13 -14.71
C VAL A 236 -12.49 -10.88 -13.52
N CYS A 237 -13.23 -9.76 -13.50
CA CYS A 237 -14.20 -9.48 -12.43
C CYS A 237 -15.36 -10.48 -12.47
N PHE A 238 -15.94 -10.76 -13.65
CA PHE A 238 -17.00 -11.75 -13.80
C PHE A 238 -16.54 -13.15 -13.40
N ASP A 239 -15.37 -13.58 -13.89
CA ASP A 239 -14.80 -14.89 -13.58
C ASP A 239 -14.53 -15.10 -12.08
N ASN A 240 -14.30 -14.00 -11.36
CA ASN A 240 -14.07 -14.02 -9.93
C ASN A 240 -15.27 -13.64 -9.07
N ASN A 241 -16.42 -13.33 -9.65
CA ASN A 241 -17.60 -12.84 -8.92
C ASN A 241 -17.23 -11.63 -8.03
N VAL A 242 -16.61 -10.61 -8.63
CA VAL A 242 -16.22 -9.35 -8.00
C VAL A 242 -16.96 -8.22 -8.68
N ASP A 243 -17.64 -7.38 -7.90
CA ASP A 243 -18.25 -6.17 -8.41
C ASP A 243 -17.19 -5.17 -8.87
N PHE A 244 -17.54 -4.32 -9.85
CA PHE A 244 -16.58 -3.34 -10.33
C PHE A 244 -17.21 -1.95 -10.56
N LEU A 245 -16.34 -0.95 -10.50
CA LEU A 245 -16.60 0.44 -10.80
C LEU A 245 -15.36 1.03 -11.48
N ILE A 246 -15.33 0.98 -12.82
CA ILE A 246 -14.19 1.35 -13.65
C ILE A 246 -14.52 2.61 -14.43
N LYS A 247 -13.72 3.67 -14.25
CA LYS A 247 -13.87 4.87 -15.06
C LYS A 247 -13.59 4.52 -16.52
N ARG A 248 -14.50 4.93 -17.41
CA ARG A 248 -14.36 4.64 -18.83
C ARG A 248 -13.37 5.59 -19.50
N ASN A 249 -12.62 5.04 -20.43
CA ASN A 249 -11.94 5.81 -21.45
C ASN A 249 -12.93 6.03 -22.61
N MET A 250 -13.32 7.26 -22.85
CA MET A 250 -14.33 7.58 -23.88
C MET A 250 -13.85 7.33 -25.32
N ARG A 251 -12.53 7.22 -25.53
CA ARG A 251 -11.92 6.92 -26.84
C ARG A 251 -12.45 7.87 -27.95
N ASN A 252 -13.35 7.40 -28.80
CA ASN A 252 -13.93 8.15 -29.90
C ASN A 252 -15.25 8.89 -29.54
N GLU A 253 -15.66 8.81 -28.27
CA GLU A 253 -16.88 9.52 -27.80
C GLU A 253 -16.48 10.92 -27.31
N THR A 254 -17.34 11.92 -27.55
CA THR A 254 -17.09 13.28 -27.08
C THR A 254 -18.02 13.65 -25.91
N PRO A 255 -17.64 14.59 -25.04
CA PRO A 255 -18.51 15.11 -23.99
C PRO A 255 -19.82 15.68 -24.53
N GLU A 256 -19.77 16.33 -25.69
CA GLU A 256 -20.95 16.94 -26.37
C GLU A 256 -21.93 15.85 -26.83
N TRP A 257 -21.41 14.70 -27.32
CA TRP A 257 -22.25 13.57 -27.70
C TRP A 257 -23.01 13.02 -26.49
N TRP A 258 -22.34 12.92 -25.34
CA TRP A 258 -22.96 12.49 -24.08
C TRP A 258 -24.00 13.49 -23.59
N ARG A 259 -23.70 14.80 -23.66
CA ARG A 259 -24.64 15.86 -23.30
C ARG A 259 -25.88 15.82 -24.17
N PHE A 260 -25.70 15.69 -25.51
CA PHE A 260 -26.82 15.58 -26.45
C PHE A 260 -27.66 14.34 -26.14
N GLY A 261 -27.04 13.19 -25.89
CA GLY A 261 -27.72 11.95 -25.51
C GLY A 261 -28.52 12.08 -24.20
N ALA A 262 -27.99 12.74 -23.19
CA ALA A 262 -28.69 12.97 -21.92
C ALA A 262 -29.95 13.81 -22.10
N VAL A 263 -29.89 14.85 -22.94
CA VAL A 263 -31.03 15.70 -23.24
C VAL A 263 -32.06 14.94 -24.09
N LEU A 264 -31.61 14.20 -25.12
CA LEU A 264 -32.49 13.43 -25.98
C LEU A 264 -33.25 12.32 -25.26
N MET A 265 -32.60 11.68 -24.26
CA MET A 265 -33.21 10.64 -23.43
C MET A 265 -33.98 11.18 -22.23
N ASP A 266 -34.23 12.48 -22.18
CA ASP A 266 -34.97 13.16 -21.11
C ASP A 266 -34.40 12.81 -19.71
N CYS A 267 -33.11 13.09 -19.50
CA CYS A 267 -32.45 12.84 -18.22
C CYS A 267 -33.19 13.58 -17.07
N GLN A 268 -33.75 12.84 -16.16
CA GLN A 268 -34.57 13.39 -15.06
C GLN A 268 -33.73 14.00 -13.93
N ASN A 269 -32.49 13.55 -13.76
CA ASN A 269 -31.61 14.05 -12.71
C ASN A 269 -30.71 15.16 -13.26
N VAL A 270 -31.27 16.36 -13.28
CA VAL A 270 -30.58 17.57 -13.73
C VAL A 270 -30.51 18.57 -12.56
N THR A 271 -29.33 19.04 -12.27
CA THR A 271 -29.09 20.02 -11.19
C THR A 271 -28.37 21.26 -11.72
N HIS A 272 -28.60 22.38 -11.04
CA HIS A 272 -27.96 23.67 -11.33
C HIS A 272 -27.22 24.18 -10.10
N PRO A 273 -26.02 23.64 -9.77
CA PRO A 273 -25.29 23.95 -8.55
C PRO A 273 -24.92 25.45 -8.39
N ARG A 274 -24.80 26.16 -9.50
CA ARG A 274 -24.60 27.62 -9.58
C ARG A 274 -25.03 28.12 -10.93
N GLU A 275 -25.16 29.45 -11.05
CA GLU A 275 -25.42 30.09 -12.35
C GLU A 275 -24.40 29.66 -13.41
N GLY A 276 -24.86 29.36 -14.59
CA GLY A 276 -24.05 28.91 -15.73
C GLY A 276 -23.44 27.51 -15.57
N LYS A 277 -23.87 26.71 -14.58
CA LYS A 277 -23.46 25.30 -14.46
C LYS A 277 -24.68 24.38 -14.40
N THR A 278 -24.77 23.46 -15.35
CA THR A 278 -25.75 22.38 -15.36
C THR A 278 -25.04 21.03 -15.23
N VAL A 279 -25.57 20.15 -14.38
CA VAL A 279 -25.04 18.78 -14.20
C VAL A 279 -26.16 17.79 -14.50
N TYR A 280 -25.90 16.85 -15.40
CA TYR A 280 -26.78 15.74 -15.76
C TYR A 280 -26.17 14.46 -15.20
N ILE A 281 -26.96 13.69 -14.45
CA ILE A 281 -26.57 12.39 -13.89
C ILE A 281 -27.57 11.34 -14.36
N GLY A 282 -27.07 10.21 -14.83
CA GLY A 282 -27.92 9.12 -15.27
C GLY A 282 -27.13 7.87 -15.61
N SER A 283 -27.84 6.89 -16.14
CA SER A 283 -27.20 5.65 -16.61
C SER A 283 -27.87 5.09 -17.84
N ILE A 284 -27.10 4.36 -18.62
CA ILE A 284 -27.53 3.56 -19.76
C ILE A 284 -26.95 2.15 -19.64
N PHE A 285 -27.47 1.23 -20.44
CA PHE A 285 -26.86 -0.08 -20.59
C PHE A 285 -26.18 -0.21 -21.94
N ARG A 286 -25.00 -0.84 -21.93
CA ARG A 286 -24.27 -1.19 -23.16
C ARG A 286 -23.92 -2.66 -23.15
N THR A 287 -23.96 -3.28 -24.32
CA THR A 287 -23.47 -4.65 -24.50
C THR A 287 -22.00 -4.60 -24.88
N LEU A 288 -21.17 -5.32 -24.15
CA LEU A 288 -19.76 -5.49 -24.41
C LEU A 288 -19.46 -6.96 -24.69
N ASP A 289 -18.54 -7.21 -25.62
CA ASP A 289 -17.93 -8.53 -25.79
C ASP A 289 -16.85 -8.69 -24.72
N VAL A 290 -17.06 -9.61 -23.77
CA VAL A 290 -16.21 -9.80 -22.59
C VAL A 290 -15.47 -11.13 -22.71
N PRO A 291 -14.14 -11.12 -22.80
CA PRO A 291 -13.34 -12.36 -22.80
C PRO A 291 -13.21 -12.93 -21.40
N HIS A 292 -13.25 -14.24 -21.30
CA HIS A 292 -13.09 -15.01 -20.06
C HIS A 292 -11.80 -15.84 -20.06
N ALA A 293 -11.33 -16.26 -18.89
CA ALA A 293 -10.11 -17.02 -18.72
C ALA A 293 -10.13 -18.40 -19.43
N ASP A 294 -11.30 -18.97 -19.65
CA ASP A 294 -11.48 -20.24 -20.39
C ASP A 294 -11.52 -20.07 -21.92
N GLY A 295 -11.25 -18.87 -22.41
CA GLY A 295 -11.23 -18.52 -23.84
C GLY A 295 -12.61 -18.22 -24.46
N ARG A 296 -13.71 -18.31 -23.70
CA ARG A 296 -15.02 -17.87 -24.18
C ARG A 296 -15.09 -16.35 -24.24
N VAL A 297 -15.92 -15.85 -25.14
CA VAL A 297 -16.33 -14.44 -25.20
C VAL A 297 -17.84 -14.38 -25.03
N THR A 298 -18.31 -13.67 -24.00
CA THR A 298 -19.74 -13.48 -23.75
C THR A 298 -20.16 -12.05 -24.08
N LYS A 299 -21.45 -11.87 -24.39
CA LYS A 299 -22.05 -10.54 -24.54
C LYS A 299 -22.70 -10.11 -23.24
N GLU A 300 -22.00 -9.29 -22.49
CA GLU A 300 -22.46 -8.82 -21.20
C GLU A 300 -23.16 -7.46 -21.31
N ARG A 301 -24.34 -7.32 -20.68
CA ARG A 301 -25.07 -6.07 -20.57
C ARG A 301 -24.58 -5.30 -19.34
N ILE A 302 -23.73 -4.30 -19.56
CA ILE A 302 -23.06 -3.54 -18.49
C ILE A 302 -23.71 -2.17 -18.35
N ARG A 303 -23.99 -1.77 -17.10
CA ARG A 303 -24.46 -0.43 -16.76
C ARG A 303 -23.32 0.57 -16.94
N VAL A 304 -23.63 1.69 -17.62
CA VAL A 304 -22.74 2.84 -17.76
C VAL A 304 -23.39 4.01 -17.06
N VAL A 305 -22.84 4.41 -15.93
CA VAL A 305 -23.24 5.63 -15.21
C VAL A 305 -22.49 6.81 -15.83
N TYR A 306 -23.14 7.97 -15.92
CA TYR A 306 -22.54 9.19 -16.42
C TYR A 306 -22.83 10.38 -15.53
N GLU A 307 -21.86 11.29 -15.46
CA GLU A 307 -21.96 12.65 -14.92
C GLU A 307 -21.46 13.62 -15.99
N ILE A 308 -22.35 14.50 -16.47
CA ILE A 308 -22.03 15.48 -17.50
C ILE A 308 -22.17 16.85 -16.90
N THR A 309 -21.13 17.66 -17.01
CA THR A 309 -21.12 19.06 -16.54
C THR A 309 -21.04 20.00 -17.74
N GLU A 310 -22.04 20.80 -17.94
CA GLU A 310 -22.07 21.91 -18.90
C GLU A 310 -21.84 23.24 -18.17
N ARG A 311 -20.95 24.07 -18.72
CA ARG A 311 -20.69 25.42 -18.23
C ARG A 311 -20.88 26.44 -19.33
N THR A 312 -21.71 27.45 -19.07
CA THR A 312 -21.95 28.57 -19.96
C THR A 312 -21.28 29.86 -19.50
N ILE A 313 -20.72 29.85 -18.26
CA ILE A 313 -20.01 30.96 -17.63
C ILE A 313 -18.61 30.46 -17.23
N ASP A 314 -17.56 31.25 -17.55
CA ASP A 314 -16.19 30.94 -17.23
C ASP A 314 -15.85 31.21 -15.74
N LYS A 315 -14.58 31.02 -15.36
CA LYS A 315 -14.11 31.25 -13.99
C LYS A 315 -14.09 32.74 -13.59
N GLN A 316 -14.13 33.66 -14.57
CA GLN A 316 -14.15 35.09 -14.40
C GLN A 316 -15.58 35.67 -14.34
N GLY A 317 -16.61 34.83 -14.55
CA GLY A 317 -18.01 35.24 -14.54
C GLY A 317 -18.51 35.76 -15.89
N GLN A 318 -17.76 35.53 -16.98
CA GLN A 318 -18.17 35.97 -18.31
C GLN A 318 -18.92 34.85 -19.02
N MET A 319 -19.99 35.22 -19.77
CA MET A 319 -20.70 34.26 -20.62
C MET A 319 -19.78 33.78 -21.73
N MET A 320 -19.70 32.46 -21.91
CA MET A 320 -18.95 31.83 -22.98
C MET A 320 -19.81 31.75 -24.26
N LEU A 321 -19.20 32.05 -25.39
CA LEU A 321 -19.88 31.93 -26.72
C LEU A 321 -20.23 30.47 -27.01
N ILE A 322 -19.36 29.53 -26.63
CA ILE A 322 -19.55 28.09 -26.74
C ILE A 322 -19.44 27.50 -25.32
N PRO A 323 -20.49 26.81 -24.83
CA PRO A 323 -20.43 26.13 -23.56
C PRO A 323 -19.30 25.09 -23.53
N THR A 324 -18.62 24.97 -22.39
CA THR A 324 -17.73 23.84 -22.16
C THR A 324 -18.50 22.68 -21.56
N VAL A 325 -18.24 21.47 -22.07
CA VAL A 325 -18.86 20.24 -21.60
C VAL A 325 -17.76 19.28 -21.12
N ASP A 326 -17.92 18.78 -19.91
CA ASP A 326 -17.10 17.68 -19.37
C ASP A 326 -18.02 16.47 -19.16
N ALA A 327 -17.55 15.29 -19.48
CA ALA A 327 -18.27 14.05 -19.21
C ALA A 327 -17.37 13.04 -18.52
N ASN A 328 -17.86 12.49 -17.42
CA ASN A 328 -17.28 11.34 -16.75
C ASN A 328 -18.25 10.16 -16.89
N THR A 329 -17.72 8.98 -17.22
CA THR A 329 -18.52 7.78 -17.39
C THR A 329 -17.85 6.59 -16.72
N TRP A 330 -18.65 5.64 -16.21
CA TRP A 330 -18.16 4.48 -15.48
C TRP A 330 -18.88 3.21 -15.88
N HIS A 331 -18.15 2.14 -16.16
CA HIS A 331 -18.69 0.80 -16.21
C HIS A 331 -18.89 0.26 -14.80
N THR A 332 -20.04 -0.37 -14.53
CA THR A 332 -20.31 -0.93 -13.19
C THR A 332 -21.31 -2.07 -13.25
N THR A 333 -21.20 -3.00 -12.28
CA THR A 333 -22.22 -4.01 -11.96
C THR A 333 -23.19 -3.54 -10.88
N LEU A 334 -22.91 -2.42 -10.21
CA LEU A 334 -23.68 -1.96 -9.05
C LEU A 334 -25.09 -1.49 -9.44
N GLU A 335 -26.08 -1.90 -8.65
CA GLU A 335 -27.48 -1.50 -8.78
C GLU A 335 -27.87 -0.30 -7.89
N LEU A 336 -26.88 0.38 -7.31
CA LEU A 336 -27.09 1.57 -6.48
C LEU A 336 -27.56 2.79 -7.32
N PRO A 337 -28.14 3.82 -6.69
CA PRO A 337 -28.38 5.11 -7.34
C PRO A 337 -27.10 5.71 -7.94
N GLU A 338 -27.25 6.44 -9.04
CA GLU A 338 -26.11 6.98 -9.80
C GLU A 338 -25.21 7.87 -8.96
N GLU A 339 -25.78 8.73 -8.12
CA GLU A 339 -25.03 9.64 -7.24
C GLU A 339 -24.19 8.88 -6.21
N GLU A 340 -24.73 7.76 -5.69
CA GLU A 340 -23.98 6.92 -4.76
C GLU A 340 -22.81 6.23 -5.47
N ILE A 341 -23.00 5.76 -6.69
CA ILE A 341 -21.93 5.15 -7.52
C ILE A 341 -20.83 6.18 -7.79
N ILE A 342 -21.21 7.41 -8.17
CA ILE A 342 -20.25 8.50 -8.40
C ILE A 342 -19.50 8.84 -7.11
N ALA A 343 -20.22 8.96 -5.99
CA ALA A 343 -19.61 9.21 -4.69
C ALA A 343 -18.65 8.10 -4.27
N LEU A 344 -19.00 6.83 -4.52
CA LEU A 344 -18.12 5.67 -4.29
C LEU A 344 -16.83 5.77 -5.12
N TYR A 345 -16.95 6.16 -6.40
CA TYR A 345 -15.77 6.34 -7.24
C TYR A 345 -14.86 7.45 -6.73
N HIS A 346 -15.42 8.58 -6.29
CA HIS A 346 -14.60 9.68 -5.76
C HIS A 346 -13.75 9.29 -4.54
N THR A 347 -14.18 8.29 -3.77
CA THR A 347 -13.36 7.79 -2.65
C THR A 347 -12.13 6.99 -3.12
N HIS A 348 -12.07 6.57 -4.38
CA HIS A 348 -10.87 5.97 -5.01
C HIS A 348 -9.65 6.90 -4.97
N ALA A 349 -9.84 8.21 -5.02
CA ALA A 349 -8.77 9.21 -4.90
C ALA A 349 -7.94 9.09 -3.58
N GLN A 350 -8.41 8.33 -2.59
CA GLN A 350 -7.61 8.03 -1.40
C GLN A 350 -6.33 7.24 -1.70
N CYS A 351 -6.25 6.55 -2.85
CA CYS A 351 -5.04 5.85 -3.30
C CYS A 351 -3.83 6.76 -3.37
N GLU A 352 -4.00 8.02 -3.79
CA GLU A 352 -2.93 9.02 -3.84
C GLU A 352 -2.25 9.19 -2.46
N GLN A 353 -3.04 9.14 -1.37
CA GLN A 353 -2.50 9.23 -0.02
C GLN A 353 -1.72 7.95 0.35
N TYR A 354 -2.20 6.77 -0.08
CA TYR A 354 -1.51 5.51 0.17
C TYR A 354 -0.18 5.47 -0.58
N HIS A 355 -0.16 5.91 -1.84
CA HIS A 355 1.06 6.06 -2.62
C HIS A 355 2.04 7.04 -1.97
N SER A 356 1.56 8.21 -1.51
CA SER A 356 2.40 9.18 -0.81
C SER A 356 3.03 8.60 0.46
N GLU A 357 2.31 7.77 1.22
CA GLU A 357 2.83 7.13 2.42
C GLU A 357 3.92 6.10 2.08
N LEU A 358 3.74 5.31 1.03
CA LEU A 358 4.74 4.36 0.56
C LEU A 358 6.00 5.08 0.04
N LYS A 359 5.81 6.06 -0.84
CA LYS A 359 6.90 6.82 -1.46
C LYS A 359 7.68 7.64 -0.45
N SER A 360 6.98 8.49 0.30
CA SER A 360 7.60 9.53 1.14
C SER A 360 7.82 9.07 2.57
N ASP A 361 6.81 8.45 3.24
CA ASP A 361 6.92 8.09 4.65
C ASP A 361 7.83 6.87 4.84
N MET A 362 7.84 5.92 3.89
CA MET A 362 8.69 4.74 3.91
C MET A 362 9.93 4.83 3.00
N GLY A 363 10.06 5.90 2.20
CA GLY A 363 11.22 6.13 1.34
C GLY A 363 11.36 5.17 0.15
N VAL A 364 10.28 4.46 -0.24
CA VAL A 364 10.35 3.36 -1.22
C VAL A 364 10.46 3.85 -2.66
N GLU A 365 10.22 5.12 -2.96
CA GLU A 365 10.28 5.65 -4.32
C GLU A 365 11.64 5.40 -5.00
N ARG A 366 12.73 5.54 -4.25
CA ARG A 366 14.09 5.27 -4.72
C ARG A 366 14.54 3.86 -4.30
N LEU A 367 14.18 2.89 -5.12
CA LEU A 367 14.57 1.49 -4.88
C LEU A 367 16.11 1.32 -4.91
N PRO A 368 16.73 0.54 -3.99
CA PRO A 368 18.17 0.61 -3.72
C PRO A 368 19.04 -0.17 -4.72
N SER A 369 18.50 -1.14 -5.48
CA SER A 369 19.29 -2.02 -6.34
C SER A 369 19.41 -1.50 -7.77
N GLY A 370 20.50 -1.87 -8.46
CA GLY A 370 20.62 -1.74 -9.91
C GLY A 370 19.82 -2.79 -10.68
N LYS A 371 19.37 -3.88 -10.04
CA LYS A 371 18.69 -5.00 -10.67
C LYS A 371 17.19 -4.91 -10.52
N PHE A 372 16.45 -5.14 -11.61
CA PHE A 372 15.00 -5.11 -11.62
C PHE A 372 14.38 -6.14 -10.66
N ALA A 373 14.81 -7.40 -10.74
CA ALA A 373 14.28 -8.49 -9.90
C ALA A 373 14.49 -8.23 -8.40
N THR A 374 15.60 -7.62 -8.01
CA THR A 374 15.86 -7.24 -6.61
C THR A 374 14.96 -6.10 -6.17
N ASN A 375 14.74 -5.10 -7.03
CA ASN A 375 13.84 -3.99 -6.74
C ASN A 375 12.37 -4.46 -6.67
N ALA A 376 11.97 -5.44 -7.48
CA ALA A 376 10.67 -6.09 -7.36
C ALA A 376 10.48 -6.74 -5.99
N LEU A 377 11.48 -7.51 -5.51
CA LEU A 377 11.47 -8.08 -4.17
C LEU A 377 11.38 -6.99 -3.08
N VAL A 378 12.14 -5.90 -3.22
CA VAL A 378 12.09 -4.77 -2.27
C VAL A 378 10.68 -4.19 -2.18
N LEU A 379 10.01 -4.01 -3.32
CA LEU A 379 8.63 -3.50 -3.36
C LEU A 379 7.64 -4.45 -2.67
N GLU A 380 7.79 -5.75 -2.88
CA GLU A 380 6.96 -6.77 -2.23
C GLU A 380 7.19 -6.83 -0.71
N LEU A 381 8.43 -6.70 -0.25
CA LEU A 381 8.75 -6.59 1.17
C LEU A 381 8.24 -5.27 1.77
N ALA A 382 8.24 -4.20 0.98
CA ALA A 382 7.65 -2.92 1.38
C ALA A 382 6.13 -3.03 1.57
N MET A 383 5.42 -3.81 0.76
CA MET A 383 4.01 -4.14 0.97
C MET A 383 3.77 -4.80 2.34
N VAL A 384 4.58 -5.78 2.72
CA VAL A 384 4.47 -6.44 4.03
C VAL A 384 4.74 -5.46 5.16
N ALA A 385 5.84 -4.69 5.08
CA ALA A 385 6.18 -3.68 6.08
C ALA A 385 5.09 -2.59 6.20
N TYR A 386 4.56 -2.11 5.07
CA TYR A 386 3.45 -1.16 5.02
C TYR A 386 2.23 -1.69 5.77
N ASN A 387 1.85 -2.95 5.55
CA ASN A 387 0.71 -3.56 6.21
C ASN A 387 0.93 -3.73 7.73
N LEU A 388 2.13 -4.12 8.15
CA LEU A 388 2.48 -4.19 9.58
C LEU A 388 2.33 -2.82 10.25
N LEU A 389 2.83 -1.77 9.62
CA LEU A 389 2.69 -0.39 10.09
C LEU A 389 1.22 0.06 10.06
N ARG A 390 0.48 -0.25 9.01
CA ARG A 390 -0.93 0.08 8.87
C ARG A 390 -1.78 -0.61 9.93
N MET A 391 -1.60 -1.91 10.17
CA MET A 391 -2.29 -2.66 11.22
C MET A 391 -2.00 -2.06 12.61
N THR A 392 -0.73 -1.76 12.88
CA THR A 392 -0.29 -1.11 14.13
C THR A 392 -0.96 0.27 14.30
N GLY A 393 -0.99 1.06 13.22
CA GLY A 393 -1.63 2.37 13.21
C GLY A 393 -3.14 2.31 13.46
N GLN A 394 -3.85 1.44 12.76
CA GLN A 394 -5.29 1.26 12.89
C GLN A 394 -5.68 0.73 14.27
N GLU A 395 -4.95 -0.28 14.78
CA GLU A 395 -5.20 -0.80 16.13
C GLU A 395 -4.99 0.28 17.19
N SER A 396 -3.98 1.16 17.01
CA SER A 396 -3.73 2.26 17.94
C SER A 396 -4.88 3.27 18.03
N LEU A 397 -5.72 3.40 17.00
CA LEU A 397 -6.88 4.30 17.00
C LEU A 397 -8.03 3.82 17.87
N LYS A 398 -8.05 2.55 18.23
CA LYS A 398 -9.09 1.94 19.08
C LYS A 398 -8.91 2.31 20.57
N TYR A 399 -7.80 2.92 20.95
CA TYR A 399 -7.47 3.20 22.34
C TYR A 399 -7.66 4.68 22.66
N PRO A 400 -8.43 5.01 23.73
CA PRO A 400 -8.78 6.40 24.06
C PRO A 400 -7.58 7.22 24.55
N ASP A 401 -6.54 6.57 25.07
CA ASP A 401 -5.31 7.18 25.56
C ASP A 401 -4.24 7.35 24.47
N THR A 402 -4.56 7.02 23.22
CA THR A 402 -3.64 7.26 22.10
C THR A 402 -3.65 8.74 21.72
N PRO A 403 -2.49 9.41 21.67
CA PRO A 403 -2.44 10.83 21.35
C PRO A 403 -3.03 11.13 19.96
N LEU A 404 -4.12 11.89 19.94
CA LEU A 404 -4.79 12.36 18.74
C LEU A 404 -5.06 13.87 18.88
N LYS A 405 -4.64 14.65 17.87
CA LYS A 405 -5.01 16.07 17.79
C LYS A 405 -6.42 16.29 17.25
N ARG A 406 -6.89 15.39 16.39
CA ARG A 406 -8.21 15.41 15.73
C ARG A 406 -8.67 13.98 15.48
N PRO A 407 -9.97 13.70 15.43
CA PRO A 407 -10.49 12.42 14.97
C PRO A 407 -10.01 12.12 13.57
N VAL A 408 -9.45 10.94 13.37
CA VAL A 408 -8.97 10.45 12.06
C VAL A 408 -9.46 9.03 11.82
N LYS A 409 -9.84 8.72 10.60
CA LYS A 409 -10.23 7.36 10.20
C LYS A 409 -9.00 6.45 10.03
N ARG A 410 -7.84 7.04 9.76
CA ARG A 410 -6.62 6.34 9.44
C ARG A 410 -5.40 7.07 10.00
N ARG A 411 -4.48 6.31 10.60
CA ARG A 411 -3.22 6.87 11.09
C ARG A 411 -2.16 6.86 9.99
N ARG A 412 -1.54 8.00 9.73
CA ARG A 412 -0.48 8.13 8.73
C ARG A 412 0.73 7.28 9.11
N ILE A 413 1.37 6.63 8.13
CA ILE A 413 2.53 5.74 8.33
C ILE A 413 3.71 6.47 8.99
N SER A 414 4.03 7.70 8.59
CA SER A 414 5.09 8.49 9.26
C SER A 414 4.84 8.69 10.75
N THR A 415 3.58 8.83 11.17
CA THR A 415 3.24 8.92 12.60
C THR A 415 3.50 7.60 13.33
N VAL A 416 3.19 6.47 12.70
CA VAL A 416 3.46 5.13 13.24
C VAL A 416 4.96 4.92 13.38
N ILE A 417 5.72 5.21 12.32
CA ILE A 417 7.18 5.09 12.33
C ILE A 417 7.76 5.96 13.45
N LYS A 418 7.45 7.26 13.47
CA LYS A 418 8.01 8.23 14.40
C LYS A 418 7.73 7.90 15.88
N HIS A 419 6.52 7.43 16.19
CA HIS A 419 6.08 7.33 17.59
C HIS A 419 5.96 5.90 18.11
N LEU A 420 5.85 4.91 17.23
CA LEU A 420 5.68 3.51 17.63
C LEU A 420 6.87 2.65 17.22
N MET A 421 7.53 2.92 16.08
CA MET A 421 8.77 2.21 15.73
C MET A 421 9.97 2.82 16.43
N PHE A 422 10.16 4.16 16.32
CA PHE A 422 11.20 4.89 17.06
C PHE A 422 10.75 5.22 18.49
N MET A 423 10.42 4.20 19.25
CA MET A 423 10.11 4.33 20.66
C MET A 423 11.33 3.97 21.48
N ALA A 424 11.88 4.94 22.21
CA ALA A 424 13.01 4.69 23.09
C ALA A 424 12.60 3.92 24.35
N ALA A 425 13.39 2.92 24.70
CA ALA A 425 13.26 2.19 25.97
C ALA A 425 14.62 1.86 26.57
N HIS A 426 14.66 1.73 27.87
CA HIS A 426 15.80 1.20 28.60
C HIS A 426 15.69 -0.32 28.66
N LEU A 427 16.68 -1.04 28.11
CA LEU A 427 16.77 -2.49 28.18
C LEU A 427 17.45 -2.94 29.44
N THR A 428 16.78 -3.73 30.26
CA THR A 428 17.33 -4.34 31.47
C THR A 428 17.18 -5.86 31.43
N LEU A 429 18.16 -6.56 31.98
CA LEU A 429 18.10 -8.00 32.18
C LEU A 429 17.87 -8.26 33.70
N HIS A 430 16.76 -8.92 34.04
CA HIS A 430 16.44 -9.30 35.41
C HIS A 430 15.89 -10.72 35.44
N ALA A 431 16.49 -11.59 36.24
CA ALA A 431 16.10 -12.99 36.40
C ALA A 431 15.93 -13.71 35.04
N ARG A 432 16.88 -13.55 34.12
CA ARG A 432 16.87 -14.08 32.74
C ARG A 432 15.76 -13.54 31.85
N LYS A 433 15.03 -12.51 32.29
CA LYS A 433 13.98 -11.84 31.48
C LYS A 433 14.49 -10.50 30.98
N LYS A 434 14.40 -10.27 29.69
CA LYS A 434 14.64 -8.96 29.07
C LYS A 434 13.44 -8.07 29.31
N ARG A 435 13.62 -6.85 29.80
CA ARG A 435 12.57 -5.86 30.08
C ARG A 435 12.85 -4.59 29.30
N LEU A 436 11.84 -4.11 28.60
CA LEU A 436 11.85 -2.82 27.90
C LEU A 436 11.10 -1.79 28.77
N ALA A 437 11.83 -0.93 29.46
CA ALA A 437 11.27 0.10 30.32
C ALA A 437 11.07 1.40 29.53
N LEU A 438 9.82 1.76 29.27
CA LEU A 438 9.45 2.96 28.55
C LEU A 438 9.51 4.19 29.45
N GLY A 439 10.02 5.31 28.93
CA GLY A 439 10.09 6.57 29.67
C GLY A 439 8.72 7.09 30.13
N ARG A 440 8.66 7.58 31.39
CA ARG A 440 7.41 8.07 31.99
C ARG A 440 6.75 9.25 31.24
N SER A 441 7.56 10.06 30.57
CA SER A 441 7.12 11.22 29.78
C SER A 441 6.70 10.88 28.37
N ASN A 442 6.88 9.62 27.91
CA ASN A 442 6.44 9.23 26.59
C ASN A 442 4.91 9.07 26.54
N THR A 443 4.24 9.95 25.83
CA THR A 443 2.77 9.98 25.73
C THR A 443 2.17 8.76 25.02
N TRP A 444 2.98 8.01 24.24
CA TRP A 444 2.55 6.82 23.49
C TRP A 444 2.75 5.50 24.26
N ARG A 445 3.36 5.54 25.44
CA ARG A 445 3.73 4.34 26.20
C ARG A 445 2.56 3.38 26.47
N TRP A 446 1.38 3.93 26.77
CA TRP A 446 0.20 3.12 27.06
C TRP A 446 -0.37 2.49 25.80
N ALA A 447 -0.48 3.25 24.71
CA ALA A 447 -0.88 2.72 23.39
C ALA A 447 0.08 1.62 22.95
N PHE A 448 1.39 1.84 23.07
CA PHE A 448 2.39 0.82 22.72
C PHE A 448 2.26 -0.45 23.57
N ALA A 449 2.08 -0.35 24.89
CA ALA A 449 1.89 -1.50 25.76
C ALA A 449 0.61 -2.30 25.40
N ARG A 450 -0.47 -1.63 24.95
CA ARG A 450 -1.68 -2.30 24.46
C ARG A 450 -1.45 -2.99 23.13
N LEU A 451 -0.74 -2.36 22.19
CA LEU A 451 -0.35 -2.96 20.92
C LEU A 451 0.49 -4.23 21.15
N CYS A 452 1.45 -4.18 22.06
CA CYS A 452 2.23 -5.37 22.44
C CYS A 452 1.32 -6.50 22.93
N ARG A 453 0.34 -6.22 23.80
CA ARG A 453 -0.63 -7.23 24.27
C ARG A 453 -1.54 -7.76 23.16
N ARG A 454 -1.94 -6.90 22.24
CA ARG A 454 -2.83 -7.26 21.12
C ARG A 454 -2.15 -8.18 20.11
N PHE A 455 -0.88 -7.93 19.81
CA PHE A 455 -0.12 -8.67 18.82
C PHE A 455 0.87 -9.70 19.41
N ALA A 456 0.97 -9.79 20.76
CA ALA A 456 1.84 -10.73 21.48
C ALA A 456 1.54 -12.22 21.22
#